data_2079bda5e5078dfeeed9fe1d278e1dab
#
_entry.id   2079bda5e5078dfeeed9fe1d278e1dab
#
_cell.length_a   1.000
_cell.length_b   1.000
_cell.length_c   1.000
_cell.angle_alpha   90.00
_cell.angle_beta   90.00
_cell.angle_gamma   90.00
#
_symmetry.space_group_name_H-M   'P 1'
#
loop_
_entity.id
_entity.type
_entity.pdbx_description
1 polymer ?
#
loop_
_entity_poly.entity_id
_entity_poly.type
_entity_poly.pdbx_seq_one_letter_code
_entity_poly.pdbx_strand_id
1 'polypeptide(L)'
;WPEKVKLMQRNWIGRSEGAEVTFAVPGAGQGADEDASLSVYTTRPDTLFGATFMVVAPEHPVLGGLQASGSVRTETQIADDAAALSVPATWPEGTKEAWTGDYATPAEAVAAYQAQAAATSDADRTDEGRAKTGVFTGFFGINPVNGAKVPVFVADYVLMGYGTGAIMAVPAHDERDYAFATKYDIDIIQTIGPADDPHGVDLSAQAYTGDGVVVNSAQGDLDINGM
;
A
#
# COMPACT_ATOMS: atom_id res chain seq x y z
N TRP A 1 28.87 2.18 -22.11
CA TRP A 1 28.58 3.53 -21.58
C TRP A 1 29.88 4.16 -21.08
N PRO A 2 30.17 5.44 -21.41
CA PRO A 2 31.33 6.16 -20.91
C PRO A 2 31.31 6.25 -19.38
N GLU A 3 32.47 6.23 -18.73
CA GLU A 3 32.57 6.26 -17.26
C GLU A 3 31.92 7.50 -16.64
N LYS A 4 31.99 8.65 -17.32
CA LYS A 4 31.31 9.88 -16.88
C LYS A 4 29.78 9.71 -16.78
N VAL A 5 29.18 9.00 -17.75
CA VAL A 5 27.72 8.73 -17.75
C VAL A 5 27.35 7.74 -16.65
N LYS A 6 28.16 6.69 -16.45
CA LYS A 6 27.97 5.75 -15.33
C LYS A 6 28.06 6.45 -13.98
N LEU A 7 29.02 7.34 -13.82
CA LEU A 7 29.17 8.13 -12.59
C LEU A 7 27.97 9.04 -12.34
N MET A 8 27.48 9.73 -13.40
CA MET A 8 26.29 10.56 -13.30
C MET A 8 25.06 9.74 -12.91
N GLN A 9 24.87 8.57 -13.50
CA GLN A 9 23.77 7.65 -13.16
C GLN A 9 23.87 7.14 -11.73
N ARG A 10 25.07 6.74 -11.27
CA ARG A 10 25.28 6.31 -9.88
C ARG A 10 24.96 7.43 -8.88
N ASN A 11 25.37 8.65 -9.18
CA ASN A 11 25.10 9.82 -8.32
C ASN A 11 23.62 10.19 -8.33
N TRP A 12 22.93 9.99 -9.46
CA TRP A 12 21.50 10.24 -9.59
C TRP A 12 20.67 9.21 -8.81
N ILE A 13 20.97 7.92 -8.98
CA ILE A 13 20.23 6.82 -8.34
C ILE A 13 20.53 6.83 -6.84
N GLY A 14 21.79 7.09 -6.45
CA GLY A 14 22.24 6.96 -5.07
C GLY A 14 22.21 5.51 -4.57
N ARG A 15 22.70 5.30 -3.35
CA ARG A 15 22.50 4.08 -2.57
C ARG A 15 21.45 4.38 -1.51
N SER A 16 20.35 3.65 -1.50
CA SER A 16 19.42 3.67 -0.39
C SER A 16 19.60 2.44 0.48
N GLU A 17 19.53 2.62 1.79
CA GLU A 17 19.50 1.54 2.77
C GLU A 17 18.11 1.48 3.37
N GLY A 18 17.59 0.29 3.62
CA GLY A 18 16.28 0.09 4.16
C GLY A 18 16.11 -1.31 4.72
N ALA A 19 14.90 -1.63 5.11
CA ALA A 19 14.51 -2.92 5.66
C ALA A 19 13.42 -3.56 4.81
N GLU A 20 13.46 -4.89 4.71
CA GLU A 20 12.33 -5.66 4.26
C GLU A 20 11.48 -6.04 5.47
N VAL A 21 10.19 -5.75 5.40
CA VAL A 21 9.23 -5.98 6.47
C VAL A 21 8.12 -6.87 5.95
N THR A 22 7.81 -7.92 6.68
CA THR A 22 6.77 -8.89 6.30
C THR A 22 5.53 -8.71 7.16
N PHE A 23 4.39 -8.51 6.50
CA PHE A 23 3.06 -8.47 7.09
C PHE A 23 2.38 -9.81 6.84
N ALA A 24 1.92 -10.49 7.89
CA ALA A 24 1.04 -11.63 7.73
C ALA A 24 -0.32 -11.16 7.17
N VAL A 25 -0.89 -11.91 6.22
CA VAL A 25 -2.20 -11.64 5.62
C VAL A 25 -3.05 -12.90 5.77
N PRO A 26 -3.73 -13.04 6.90
CA PRO A 26 -4.55 -14.22 7.19
C PRO A 26 -5.63 -14.45 6.12
N GLY A 27 -5.79 -15.68 5.68
CA GLY A 27 -6.80 -16.09 4.71
C GLY A 27 -6.52 -15.69 3.25
N ALA A 28 -5.34 -15.13 2.95
CA ALA A 28 -4.96 -14.73 1.59
C ALA A 28 -4.10 -15.77 0.84
N GLY A 29 -3.95 -17.00 1.40
CA GLY A 29 -3.25 -18.10 0.75
C GLY A 29 -4.05 -18.71 -0.40
N GLN A 30 -3.44 -19.69 -1.09
CA GLN A 30 -4.08 -20.37 -2.24
C GLN A 30 -5.18 -21.38 -1.83
N GLY A 31 -5.38 -21.59 -0.53
CA GLY A 31 -6.48 -22.38 0.05
C GLY A 31 -7.34 -21.50 0.97
N ALA A 32 -8.59 -21.85 1.17
CA ALA A 32 -9.56 -21.05 1.94
C ALA A 32 -9.14 -20.75 3.40
N ASP A 33 -8.19 -21.51 3.93
CA ASP A 33 -7.66 -21.37 5.29
C ASP A 33 -6.14 -21.18 5.32
N GLU A 34 -5.50 -20.89 4.18
CA GLU A 34 -4.05 -20.66 4.13
C GLU A 34 -3.73 -19.18 4.31
N ASP A 35 -2.71 -18.91 5.11
CA ASP A 35 -2.19 -17.56 5.32
C ASP A 35 -1.16 -17.22 4.24
N ALA A 36 -1.19 -16.00 3.79
CA ALA A 36 -0.16 -15.41 2.95
C ALA A 36 0.65 -14.38 3.74
N SER A 37 1.70 -13.88 3.12
CA SER A 37 2.45 -12.74 3.62
C SER A 37 2.75 -11.75 2.52
N LEU A 38 2.80 -10.47 2.87
CA LEU A 38 3.24 -9.39 2.01
C LEU A 38 4.55 -8.84 2.55
N SER A 39 5.62 -8.95 1.76
CA SER A 39 6.89 -8.29 2.04
C SER A 39 6.91 -6.92 1.37
N VAL A 40 7.28 -5.90 2.13
CA VAL A 40 7.50 -4.54 1.64
C VAL A 40 8.93 -4.12 1.93
N TYR A 41 9.54 -3.38 1.01
CA TYR A 41 10.81 -2.72 1.26
C TYR A 41 10.57 -1.26 1.64
N THR A 42 11.14 -0.83 2.76
CA THR A 42 11.04 0.55 3.22
C THR A 42 12.40 1.13 3.60
N THR A 43 12.64 2.40 3.27
CA THR A 43 13.79 3.17 3.76
C THR A 43 13.49 3.84 5.10
N ARG A 44 12.24 3.77 5.57
CA ARG A 44 11.78 4.38 6.81
C ARG A 44 11.14 3.34 7.75
N PRO A 45 11.90 2.34 8.23
CA PRO A 45 11.37 1.35 9.17
C PRO A 45 10.97 1.96 10.52
N ASP A 46 11.49 3.11 10.87
CA ASP A 46 11.15 3.94 12.03
C ASP A 46 9.69 4.38 12.06
N THR A 47 9.03 4.47 10.89
CA THR A 47 7.63 4.90 10.79
C THR A 47 6.61 3.75 10.83
N LEU A 48 7.06 2.52 11.08
CA LEU A 48 6.22 1.31 10.96
C LEU A 48 4.98 1.32 11.88
N PHE A 49 5.09 1.95 13.05
CA PHE A 49 3.96 2.15 13.96
C PHE A 49 2.84 3.01 13.38
N GLY A 50 3.15 3.85 12.40
CA GLY A 50 2.22 4.71 11.66
C GLY A 50 1.71 4.12 10.36
N ALA A 51 2.07 2.87 10.03
CA ALA A 51 1.54 2.18 8.87
C ALA A 51 0.08 1.80 9.12
N THR A 52 -0.85 2.46 8.44
CA THR A 52 -2.29 2.30 8.66
C THR A 52 -3.01 1.61 7.50
N PHE A 53 -2.36 1.41 6.38
CA PHE A 53 -2.84 0.58 5.28
C PHE A 53 -1.68 0.05 4.44
N MET A 54 -1.98 -0.90 3.58
CA MET A 54 -1.05 -1.45 2.60
C MET A 54 -1.64 -1.30 1.20
N VAL A 55 -0.77 -1.21 0.20
CA VAL A 55 -1.18 -1.18 -1.20
C VAL A 55 -0.36 -2.19 -1.98
N VAL A 56 -1.05 -2.96 -2.82
CA VAL A 56 -0.43 -3.90 -3.77
C VAL A 56 -0.67 -3.44 -5.20
N ALA A 57 0.28 -3.78 -6.08
CA ALA A 57 0.11 -3.61 -7.51
C ALA A 57 -1.08 -4.43 -8.03
N PRO A 58 -1.78 -3.99 -9.08
CA PRO A 58 -2.87 -4.76 -9.69
C PRO A 58 -2.46 -6.15 -10.16
N GLU A 59 -1.18 -6.33 -10.49
CA GLU A 59 -0.58 -7.58 -10.98
C GLU A 59 -0.03 -8.46 -9.85
N HIS A 60 -0.18 -8.06 -8.57
CA HIS A 60 0.45 -8.75 -7.45
C HIS A 60 -0.13 -10.17 -7.25
N PRO A 61 0.73 -11.19 -7.04
CA PRO A 61 0.29 -12.60 -6.93
C PRO A 61 -0.72 -12.88 -5.83
N VAL A 62 -0.73 -12.10 -4.75
CA VAL A 62 -1.71 -12.23 -3.66
C VAL A 62 -3.17 -12.08 -4.14
N LEU A 63 -3.36 -11.42 -5.27
CA LEU A 63 -4.69 -11.23 -5.87
C LEU A 63 -5.12 -12.39 -6.78
N GLY A 64 -4.42 -13.53 -6.77
CA GLY A 64 -4.78 -14.72 -7.55
C GLY A 64 -4.26 -14.74 -8.99
N GLY A 65 -3.24 -13.95 -9.29
CA GLY A 65 -2.43 -14.12 -10.51
C GLY A 65 -3.13 -13.80 -11.83
N LEU A 66 -4.07 -12.86 -11.86
CA LEU A 66 -4.55 -12.30 -13.12
C LEU A 66 -3.39 -11.62 -13.85
N GLN A 67 -2.85 -12.33 -14.84
CA GLN A 67 -1.86 -11.76 -15.74
C GLN A 67 -2.53 -10.63 -16.52
N ALA A 68 -2.03 -9.40 -16.39
CA ALA A 68 -2.45 -8.28 -17.20
C ALA A 68 -2.21 -8.60 -18.68
N SER A 69 -3.22 -9.08 -19.38
CA SER A 69 -3.22 -9.10 -20.83
C SER A 69 -3.65 -7.70 -21.27
N GLY A 70 -2.77 -6.96 -21.93
CA GLY A 70 -2.97 -5.56 -22.36
C GLY A 70 -4.11 -5.34 -23.36
N SER A 71 -5.19 -6.11 -23.28
CA SER A 71 -6.41 -5.96 -24.09
C SER A 71 -7.57 -5.46 -23.21
N VAL A 72 -8.38 -4.57 -23.78
CA VAL A 72 -9.65 -4.14 -23.15
C VAL A 72 -10.51 -5.37 -22.88
N ARG A 73 -10.89 -5.57 -21.62
CA ARG A 73 -11.69 -6.73 -21.19
C ARG A 73 -13.18 -6.45 -21.36
N THR A 74 -13.92 -7.49 -21.68
CA THR A 74 -15.40 -7.45 -21.72
C THR A 74 -15.96 -7.69 -20.31
N GLU A 75 -17.23 -7.31 -20.07
CA GLU A 75 -17.91 -7.59 -18.79
C GLU A 75 -17.91 -9.09 -18.42
N THR A 76 -18.03 -9.98 -19.41
CA THR A 76 -17.97 -11.43 -19.19
C THR A 76 -16.57 -11.86 -18.72
N GLN A 77 -15.52 -11.33 -19.34
CA GLN A 77 -14.15 -11.63 -18.92
C GLN A 77 -13.85 -11.10 -17.52
N ILE A 78 -14.36 -9.92 -17.15
CA ILE A 78 -14.22 -9.37 -15.79
C ILE A 78 -14.93 -10.30 -14.79
N ALA A 79 -16.12 -10.81 -15.11
CA ALA A 79 -16.85 -11.74 -14.24
C ALA A 79 -16.14 -13.10 -14.08
N ASP A 80 -15.58 -13.65 -15.17
CA ASP A 80 -14.79 -14.88 -15.14
C ASP A 80 -13.51 -14.71 -14.33
N ASP A 81 -12.82 -13.59 -14.51
CA ASP A 81 -11.62 -13.22 -13.77
C ASP A 81 -11.92 -13.03 -12.27
N ALA A 82 -13.06 -12.37 -11.93
CA ALA A 82 -13.48 -12.19 -10.55
C ALA A 82 -13.71 -13.53 -9.83
N ALA A 83 -14.25 -14.52 -10.54
CA ALA A 83 -14.47 -15.85 -9.99
C ALA A 83 -13.14 -16.62 -9.72
N ALA A 84 -12.05 -16.22 -10.36
CA ALA A 84 -10.73 -16.84 -10.19
C ALA A 84 -9.86 -16.17 -9.11
N LEU A 85 -10.31 -15.04 -8.54
CA LEU A 85 -9.56 -14.32 -7.52
C LEU A 85 -9.61 -15.04 -6.16
N SER A 86 -8.47 -15.10 -5.51
CA SER A 86 -8.34 -15.63 -4.13
C SER A 86 -8.69 -14.60 -3.05
N VAL A 87 -9.57 -13.64 -3.36
CA VAL A 87 -10.06 -12.65 -2.39
C VAL A 87 -11.32 -13.15 -1.68
N PRO A 88 -11.70 -12.59 -0.50
CA PRO A 88 -12.91 -12.99 0.20
C PRO A 88 -14.17 -12.87 -0.67
N ALA A 89 -15.12 -13.81 -0.53
CA ALA A 89 -16.35 -13.82 -1.29
C ALA A 89 -17.32 -12.68 -0.92
N THR A 90 -17.16 -12.14 0.28
CA THR A 90 -17.97 -11.03 0.82
C THR A 90 -17.07 -10.02 1.51
N TRP A 91 -17.53 -8.79 1.59
CA TRP A 91 -16.83 -7.76 2.36
C TRP A 91 -16.71 -8.17 3.83
N PRO A 92 -15.52 -8.15 4.43
CA PRO A 92 -15.33 -8.46 5.84
C PRO A 92 -15.95 -7.37 6.73
N GLU A 93 -16.22 -7.72 7.98
CA GLU A 93 -16.68 -6.77 8.99
C GLU A 93 -15.69 -5.61 9.14
N GLY A 94 -16.23 -4.39 9.26
CA GLY A 94 -15.45 -3.15 9.35
C GLY A 94 -15.06 -2.55 7.99
N THR A 95 -15.49 -3.15 6.87
CA THR A 95 -15.30 -2.52 5.55
C THR A 95 -16.11 -1.23 5.45
N LYS A 96 -15.43 -0.12 5.14
CA LYS A 96 -16.08 1.17 4.89
C LYS A 96 -16.64 1.22 3.47
N GLU A 97 -17.79 1.88 3.26
CA GLU A 97 -18.41 2.03 1.94
C GLU A 97 -17.46 2.64 0.91
N ALA A 98 -16.68 3.66 1.30
CA ALA A 98 -15.68 4.29 0.44
C ALA A 98 -14.58 3.34 -0.08
N TRP A 99 -14.42 2.15 0.52
CA TRP A 99 -13.39 1.19 0.15
C TRP A 99 -13.84 0.22 -0.93
N THR A 100 -15.14 0.07 -1.12
CA THR A 100 -15.73 -0.98 -1.99
C THR A 100 -15.72 -0.61 -3.47
N GLY A 101 -15.57 0.68 -3.80
CA GLY A 101 -15.68 1.18 -5.19
C GLY A 101 -17.08 0.96 -5.79
N ASP A 102 -18.11 0.90 -4.93
CA ASP A 102 -19.53 0.64 -5.28
C ASP A 102 -19.80 -0.78 -5.80
N TYR A 103 -18.86 -1.74 -5.58
CA TYR A 103 -19.04 -3.14 -5.96
C TYR A 103 -19.63 -3.96 -4.83
N ALA A 104 -20.39 -4.99 -5.19
CA ALA A 104 -21.04 -5.86 -4.22
C ALA A 104 -20.06 -6.80 -3.49
N THR A 105 -18.97 -7.18 -4.15
CA THR A 105 -17.96 -8.11 -3.60
C THR A 105 -16.51 -7.62 -3.82
N PRO A 106 -15.56 -8.05 -2.98
CA PRO A 106 -14.13 -7.79 -3.20
C PRO A 106 -13.65 -8.27 -4.58
N ALA A 107 -14.11 -9.45 -5.02
CA ALA A 107 -13.68 -10.03 -6.29
C ALA A 107 -14.09 -9.16 -7.49
N GLU A 108 -15.33 -8.66 -7.50
CA GLU A 108 -15.79 -7.73 -8.54
C GLU A 108 -15.00 -6.43 -8.53
N ALA A 109 -14.76 -5.83 -7.36
CA ALA A 109 -14.02 -4.61 -7.21
C ALA A 109 -12.57 -4.76 -7.72
N VAL A 110 -11.87 -5.80 -7.28
CA VAL A 110 -10.48 -6.07 -7.67
C VAL A 110 -10.37 -6.36 -9.16
N ALA A 111 -11.24 -7.23 -9.72
CA ALA A 111 -11.20 -7.56 -11.15
C ALA A 111 -11.47 -6.33 -12.03
N ALA A 112 -12.46 -5.51 -11.68
CA ALA A 112 -12.76 -4.28 -12.39
C ALA A 112 -11.60 -3.28 -12.32
N TYR A 113 -10.98 -3.13 -11.13
CA TYR A 113 -9.84 -2.25 -10.95
C TYR A 113 -8.61 -2.72 -11.74
N GLN A 114 -8.33 -4.04 -11.74
CA GLN A 114 -7.25 -4.62 -12.55
C GLN A 114 -7.47 -4.38 -14.05
N ALA A 115 -8.71 -4.55 -14.54
CA ALA A 115 -9.05 -4.26 -15.92
C ALA A 115 -8.82 -2.78 -16.29
N GLN A 116 -9.16 -1.85 -15.39
CA GLN A 116 -8.89 -0.42 -15.56
C GLN A 116 -7.39 -0.13 -15.57
N ALA A 117 -6.62 -0.70 -14.63
CA ALA A 117 -5.19 -0.50 -14.54
C ALA A 117 -4.45 -1.04 -15.77
N ALA A 118 -4.87 -2.19 -16.31
CA ALA A 118 -4.30 -2.77 -17.52
C ALA A 118 -4.47 -1.89 -18.78
N ALA A 119 -5.46 -1.00 -18.78
CA ALA A 119 -5.69 -0.05 -19.86
C ALA A 119 -4.84 1.25 -19.72
N THR A 120 -4.10 1.41 -18.61
CA THR A 120 -3.33 2.63 -18.31
C THR A 120 -1.82 2.33 -18.44
N SER A 121 -1.06 3.22 -19.08
CA SER A 121 0.40 3.05 -19.17
C SER A 121 1.09 3.25 -17.82
N ASP A 122 2.27 2.64 -17.62
CA ASP A 122 3.06 2.84 -16.39
C ASP A 122 3.45 4.30 -16.18
N ALA A 123 3.67 5.06 -17.26
CA ALA A 123 3.96 6.49 -17.19
C ALA A 123 2.77 7.29 -16.64
N ASP A 124 1.55 6.96 -17.08
CA ASP A 124 0.35 7.61 -16.59
C ASP A 124 0.02 7.17 -15.15
N ARG A 125 0.32 5.90 -14.80
CA ARG A 125 0.13 5.36 -13.43
C ARG A 125 1.01 6.08 -12.41
N THR A 126 2.22 6.48 -12.79
CA THR A 126 3.20 7.15 -11.92
C THR A 126 3.12 8.67 -11.93
N ASP A 127 2.22 9.27 -12.70
CA ASP A 127 2.01 10.73 -12.72
C ASP A 127 1.60 11.22 -11.31
N GLU A 128 2.40 12.11 -10.73
CA GLU A 128 2.14 12.69 -9.41
C GLU A 128 0.89 13.56 -9.38
N GLY A 129 0.55 14.21 -10.50
CA GLY A 129 -0.64 15.07 -10.63
C GLY A 129 -1.96 14.31 -10.69
N ARG A 130 -1.91 12.99 -10.92
CA ARG A 130 -3.11 12.15 -11.00
C ARG A 130 -3.65 11.82 -9.62
N ALA A 131 -4.95 11.97 -9.44
CA ALA A 131 -5.62 11.53 -8.21
C ALA A 131 -5.41 10.04 -7.99
N LYS A 132 -4.90 9.67 -6.81
CA LYS A 132 -4.68 8.27 -6.46
C LYS A 132 -6.01 7.59 -6.20
N THR A 133 -6.18 6.42 -6.81
CA THR A 133 -7.38 5.57 -6.69
C THR A 133 -6.98 4.17 -6.27
N GLY A 134 -7.93 3.43 -5.73
CA GLY A 134 -7.75 2.05 -5.33
C GLY A 134 -9.07 1.47 -4.85
N VAL A 135 -9.11 0.16 -4.66
CA VAL A 135 -10.21 -0.54 -4.02
C VAL A 135 -9.65 -1.50 -2.96
N PHE A 136 -10.45 -1.75 -1.93
CA PHE A 136 -10.07 -2.68 -0.88
C PHE A 136 -10.12 -4.12 -1.41
N THR A 137 -9.14 -4.94 -1.05
CA THR A 137 -9.06 -6.34 -1.50
C THR A 137 -9.93 -7.29 -0.68
N GLY A 138 -10.46 -6.83 0.46
CA GLY A 138 -11.08 -7.68 1.45
C GLY A 138 -10.08 -8.30 2.44
N PHE A 139 -8.77 -8.12 2.24
CA PHE A 139 -7.74 -8.61 3.14
C PHE A 139 -7.25 -7.54 4.11
N PHE A 140 -6.82 -8.01 5.29
CA PHE A 140 -6.09 -7.18 6.25
C PHE A 140 -4.70 -7.78 6.46
N GLY A 141 -3.68 -6.94 6.41
CA GLY A 141 -2.34 -7.26 6.88
C GLY A 141 -2.24 -7.07 8.39
N ILE A 142 -1.36 -7.82 9.02
CA ILE A 142 -1.03 -7.65 10.45
C ILE A 142 0.30 -6.91 10.54
N ASN A 143 0.26 -5.72 11.09
CA ASN A 143 1.47 -4.93 11.33
C ASN A 143 2.36 -5.65 12.36
N PRO A 144 3.62 -6.02 12.01
CA PRO A 144 4.44 -6.87 12.86
C PRO A 144 4.92 -6.20 14.16
N VAL A 145 4.88 -4.85 14.24
CA VAL A 145 5.40 -4.15 15.43
C VAL A 145 4.33 -3.89 16.48
N ASN A 146 3.05 -3.80 16.10
CA ASN A 146 1.97 -3.46 17.04
C ASN A 146 0.75 -4.38 16.93
N GLY A 147 0.75 -5.36 16.01
CA GLY A 147 -0.36 -6.30 15.81
C GLY A 147 -1.63 -5.68 15.21
N ALA A 148 -1.58 -4.41 14.80
CA ALA A 148 -2.74 -3.73 14.21
C ALA A 148 -3.14 -4.38 12.89
N LYS A 149 -4.45 -4.51 12.67
CA LYS A 149 -5.02 -4.90 11.37
C LYS A 149 -5.04 -3.68 10.47
N VAL A 150 -4.35 -3.76 9.34
CA VAL A 150 -4.29 -2.70 8.32
C VAL A 150 -4.91 -3.19 7.02
N PRO A 151 -5.86 -2.46 6.41
CA PRO A 151 -6.51 -2.88 5.18
C PRO A 151 -5.50 -2.92 4.02
N VAL A 152 -5.64 -3.92 3.14
CA VAL A 152 -4.82 -4.09 1.93
C VAL A 152 -5.63 -3.60 0.73
N PHE A 153 -5.17 -2.56 0.07
CA PHE A 153 -5.77 -2.03 -1.16
C PHE A 153 -5.01 -2.51 -2.39
N VAL A 154 -5.70 -2.59 -3.51
CA VAL A 154 -5.07 -2.62 -4.83
C VAL A 154 -5.14 -1.21 -5.42
N ALA A 155 -4.00 -0.71 -5.94
CA ALA A 155 -3.94 0.60 -6.57
C ALA A 155 -2.90 0.62 -7.70
N ASP A 156 -3.20 1.39 -8.75
CA ASP A 156 -2.41 1.42 -9.98
C ASP A 156 -1.12 2.25 -9.88
N TYR A 157 -0.97 3.07 -8.83
CA TYR A 157 0.27 3.83 -8.61
C TYR A 157 1.41 2.98 -7.99
N VAL A 158 1.12 1.74 -7.57
CA VAL A 158 2.13 0.75 -7.20
C VAL A 158 2.42 -0.13 -8.40
N LEU A 159 3.69 -0.24 -8.77
CA LEU A 159 4.13 -1.02 -9.93
C LEU A 159 4.74 -2.35 -9.47
N MET A 160 4.38 -3.46 -10.12
CA MET A 160 4.93 -4.78 -9.82
C MET A 160 6.45 -4.87 -10.08
N GLY A 161 6.96 -4.10 -11.01
CA GLY A 161 8.40 -4.03 -11.34
C GLY A 161 9.24 -3.21 -10.36
N TYR A 162 8.65 -2.64 -9.31
CA TYR A 162 9.34 -1.81 -8.33
C TYR A 162 9.24 -2.44 -6.92
N GLY A 163 10.39 -2.80 -6.33
CA GLY A 163 10.42 -3.49 -5.04
C GLY A 163 9.73 -4.85 -5.08
N THR A 164 8.82 -5.08 -4.17
CA THR A 164 8.03 -6.31 -4.05
C THR A 164 6.67 -6.23 -4.75
N GLY A 165 6.30 -5.10 -5.34
CA GLY A 165 4.95 -4.84 -5.83
C GLY A 165 3.94 -4.57 -4.71
N ALA A 166 4.42 -4.38 -3.48
CA ALA A 166 3.64 -4.01 -2.32
C ALA A 166 4.34 -2.88 -1.54
N ILE A 167 3.55 -2.00 -0.94
CA ILE A 167 4.03 -0.93 -0.05
C ILE A 167 3.24 -0.94 1.26
N MET A 168 3.88 -0.55 2.34
CA MET A 168 3.21 -0.03 3.53
C MET A 168 2.99 1.47 3.36
N ALA A 169 1.86 1.97 3.77
CA ALA A 169 1.50 3.37 3.66
C ALA A 169 1.49 4.03 5.04
N VAL A 170 2.15 5.19 5.11
CA VAL A 170 2.30 5.97 6.35
C VAL A 170 1.77 7.39 6.12
N PRO A 171 0.45 7.58 6.17
CA PRO A 171 -0.20 8.83 5.74
C PRO A 171 0.20 10.06 6.54
N ALA A 172 0.69 9.89 7.78
CA ALA A 172 1.19 11.02 8.55
C ALA A 172 2.48 11.62 7.98
N HIS A 173 3.24 10.86 7.15
CA HIS A 173 4.61 11.22 6.73
C HIS A 173 4.87 11.08 5.22
N ASP A 174 3.85 10.78 4.42
CA ASP A 174 3.91 10.78 2.96
C ASP A 174 2.64 11.45 2.39
N GLU A 175 2.81 12.43 1.51
CA GLU A 175 1.70 13.22 0.98
C GLU A 175 0.76 12.39 0.08
N ARG A 176 1.28 11.38 -0.63
CA ARG A 176 0.46 10.50 -1.48
C ARG A 176 -0.40 9.59 -0.61
N ASP A 177 0.20 9.03 0.45
CA ASP A 177 -0.49 8.20 1.42
C ASP A 177 -1.52 9.03 2.20
N TYR A 178 -1.18 10.28 2.53
CA TYR A 178 -2.10 11.23 3.18
C TYR A 178 -3.34 11.49 2.32
N ALA A 179 -3.14 11.81 1.04
CA ALA A 179 -4.24 12.07 0.11
C ALA A 179 -5.13 10.83 -0.08
N PHE A 180 -4.52 9.64 -0.14
CA PHE A 180 -5.24 8.37 -0.19
C PHE A 180 -6.03 8.12 1.10
N ALA A 181 -5.38 8.22 2.25
CA ALA A 181 -6.01 8.00 3.56
C ALA A 181 -7.19 8.96 3.80
N THR A 182 -7.02 10.22 3.46
CA THR A 182 -8.09 11.23 3.56
C THR A 182 -9.27 10.87 2.66
N LYS A 183 -9.02 10.45 1.42
CA LYS A 183 -10.07 10.07 0.46
C LYS A 183 -10.87 8.85 0.93
N TYR A 184 -10.19 7.87 1.51
CA TYR A 184 -10.78 6.60 1.91
C TYR A 184 -11.10 6.52 3.41
N ASP A 185 -11.03 7.63 4.13
CA ASP A 185 -11.30 7.71 5.56
C ASP A 185 -10.49 6.67 6.36
N ILE A 186 -9.18 6.60 6.09
CA ILE A 186 -8.24 5.73 6.80
C ILE A 186 -7.54 6.55 7.88
N ASP A 187 -7.24 5.93 9.02
CA ASP A 187 -6.60 6.59 10.14
C ASP A 187 -5.20 7.14 9.77
N ILE A 188 -4.88 8.31 10.30
CA ILE A 188 -3.58 8.98 10.13
C ILE A 188 -2.92 9.05 11.49
N ILE A 189 -1.82 8.31 11.67
CA ILE A 189 -1.12 8.18 12.96
C ILE A 189 0.26 8.80 12.85
N GLN A 190 0.49 9.86 13.62
CA GLN A 190 1.80 10.51 13.72
C GLN A 190 2.82 9.58 14.38
N THR A 191 3.99 9.42 13.74
CA THR A 191 5.14 8.70 14.31
C THR A 191 6.44 9.47 14.29
N ILE A 192 6.47 10.62 13.62
CA ILE A 192 7.60 11.55 13.65
C ILE A 192 7.07 12.95 14.00
N GLY A 193 7.82 13.68 14.81
CA GLY A 193 7.51 15.06 15.13
C GLY A 193 8.76 15.91 15.31
N PRO A 194 8.67 17.25 15.18
CA PRO A 194 9.79 18.16 15.41
C PRO A 194 10.44 17.93 16.77
N ALA A 195 11.77 18.04 16.87
CA ALA A 195 12.47 17.75 18.10
C ALA A 195 12.12 18.72 19.27
N ASP A 196 11.69 19.92 18.94
CA ASP A 196 11.29 20.97 19.90
C ASP A 196 9.82 20.87 20.32
N ASP A 197 8.96 20.26 19.51
CA ASP A 197 7.55 19.96 19.83
C ASP A 197 7.08 18.64 19.17
N PRO A 198 7.52 17.49 19.70
CA PRO A 198 7.33 16.20 19.04
C PRO A 198 5.86 15.80 18.79
N HIS A 199 4.93 16.32 19.56
CA HIS A 199 3.50 16.00 19.44
C HIS A 199 2.66 17.17 18.86
N GLY A 200 3.29 18.30 18.52
CA GLY A 200 2.61 19.51 18.03
C GLY A 200 2.32 19.54 16.53
N VAL A 201 2.42 18.42 15.83
CA VAL A 201 2.14 18.36 14.39
C VAL A 201 0.65 18.42 14.13
N ASP A 202 0.22 19.38 13.30
CA ASP A 202 -1.15 19.46 12.80
C ASP A 202 -1.29 18.65 11.50
N LEU A 203 -1.90 17.47 11.60
CA LEU A 203 -2.18 16.58 10.48
C LEU A 203 -3.58 16.80 9.86
N SER A 204 -4.27 17.88 10.21
CA SER A 204 -5.64 18.12 9.69
C SER A 204 -5.65 18.53 8.20
N ALA A 205 -4.55 19.05 7.68
CA ALA A 205 -4.48 19.60 6.33
C ALA A 205 -3.45 18.91 5.40
N GLN A 206 -2.38 18.34 5.96
CA GLN A 206 -1.29 17.74 5.18
C GLN A 206 -0.45 16.78 6.02
N ALA A 207 0.35 15.93 5.35
CA ALA A 207 1.35 15.11 6.00
C ALA A 207 2.50 15.96 6.56
N TYR A 208 3.16 15.46 7.60
CA TYR A 208 4.42 16.01 8.10
C TYR A 208 5.59 15.25 7.47
N THR A 209 6.30 15.89 6.56
CA THR A 209 7.44 15.30 5.83
C THR A 209 8.80 15.81 6.33
N GLY A 210 8.82 16.56 7.43
CA GLY A 210 10.03 17.10 8.05
C GLY A 210 10.83 16.05 8.81
N ASP A 211 12.08 16.42 9.12
CA ASP A 211 12.93 15.68 10.05
C ASP A 211 12.44 15.84 11.48
N GLY A 212 12.75 14.86 12.34
CA GLY A 212 12.33 14.93 13.73
C GLY A 212 12.69 13.70 14.55
N VAL A 213 12.01 13.53 15.65
CA VAL A 213 12.15 12.39 16.55
C VAL A 213 10.93 11.47 16.45
N VAL A 214 11.15 10.21 16.72
CA VAL A 214 10.10 9.19 16.72
C VAL A 214 9.18 9.38 17.94
N VAL A 215 7.86 9.31 17.69
CA VAL A 215 6.81 9.39 18.72
C VAL A 215 5.76 8.29 18.48
N ASN A 216 4.93 8.00 19.48
CA ASN A 216 3.82 7.03 19.38
C ASN A 216 4.26 5.64 18.86
N SER A 217 5.50 5.25 19.13
CA SER A 217 6.15 4.09 18.53
C SER A 217 6.66 3.13 19.62
N ALA A 218 5.72 2.65 20.45
CA ALA A 218 5.98 1.67 21.50
C ALA A 218 4.90 0.58 21.57
N GLN A 219 5.32 -0.68 21.76
CA GLN A 219 4.44 -1.82 21.96
C GLN A 219 5.19 -2.91 22.75
N GLY A 220 4.65 -3.28 23.93
CA GLY A 220 5.32 -4.25 24.82
C GLY A 220 6.72 -3.76 25.23
N ASP A 221 7.74 -4.57 24.95
CA ASP A 221 9.14 -4.25 25.25
C ASP A 221 9.83 -3.43 24.15
N LEU A 222 9.16 -3.23 23.00
CA LEU A 222 9.66 -2.40 21.90
C LEU A 222 9.24 -0.96 22.12
N ASP A 223 10.20 -0.10 22.37
CA ASP A 223 10.02 1.35 22.45
C ASP A 223 11.16 2.05 21.70
N ILE A 224 10.80 2.75 20.62
CA ILE A 224 11.73 3.52 19.79
C ILE A 224 11.45 5.02 19.84
N ASN A 225 10.61 5.48 20.78
CA ASN A 225 10.33 6.90 20.94
C ASN A 225 11.60 7.69 21.30
N GLY A 226 11.72 8.89 20.71
CA GLY A 226 12.85 9.79 20.97
C GLY A 226 14.11 9.46 20.15
N MET A 227 14.06 8.48 19.26
CA MET A 227 15.16 8.16 18.34
C MET A 227 15.25 9.16 17.20
#